data_7b214da50072dfb58c7e2ce90be736fc
#
_entry.id   7b214da50072dfb58c7e2ce90be736fc
#
_cell.length_a   1.000
_cell.length_b   1.000
_cell.length_c   1.000
_cell.angle_alpha   90.00
_cell.angle_beta   90.00
_cell.angle_gamma   90.00
#
_symmetry.space_group_name_H-M   'P 1'
#
loop_
_entity.id
_entity.type
_entity.pdbx_description
1 polymer ?
#
loop_
_entity_poly.entity_id
_entity_poly.type
_entity_poly.pdbx_seq_one_letter_code
_entity_poly.pdbx_strand_id
1 'polypeptide(L)'
;KIAMVLWRGETNVEQGFRAYFDENSIPVDLTIYDTARDLSRVPAIIDQIRKDPPDLVYTWGTGITSSVVGKYDAVDPAQNITDLPVVYVMVSSPWKTGIAAPAGQSRPNVTGATHIAPLAAQINAIRAYRPMDKLGVVYNSREDNSVSNVADLTELGREMGFEVLAAPLGTDGEPSQDDIAPAVAELARKGADILYIGPDNFIGNYRDTLTDAGFANGLAAFSATELEVRDGHAMLGLVSRYELVGRLAASKVEQILIDGISPADIPVETLDRFSYLIRLSSARKLKLYPPLSLLDYAEVIE
;
A
#
# COMPACT_ATOMS: atom_id res chain seq x y z
N LYS A 1 -10.12 1.91 -24.24
CA LYS A 1 -11.01 2.18 -23.10
C LYS A 1 -10.54 1.42 -21.87
N ILE A 2 -10.39 2.08 -20.70
CA ILE A 2 -9.93 1.47 -19.46
C ILE A 2 -10.98 1.71 -18.38
N ALA A 3 -11.41 0.65 -17.70
CA ALA A 3 -12.27 0.75 -16.51
C ALA A 3 -11.38 0.80 -15.26
N MET A 4 -11.46 1.86 -14.48
CA MET A 4 -10.70 2.04 -13.24
C MET A 4 -11.59 1.76 -12.04
N VAL A 5 -11.30 0.71 -11.27
CA VAL A 5 -12.02 0.38 -10.03
C VAL A 5 -11.18 0.88 -8.85
N LEU A 6 -11.63 1.96 -8.20
CA LEU A 6 -10.90 2.70 -7.20
C LEU A 6 -11.50 2.54 -5.80
N TRP A 7 -10.65 2.61 -4.77
CA TRP A 7 -11.06 2.51 -3.36
C TRP A 7 -11.72 3.79 -2.83
N ARG A 8 -11.18 4.96 -3.22
CA ARG A 8 -11.56 6.26 -2.62
C ARG A 8 -11.43 7.45 -3.59
N GLY A 9 -11.83 7.26 -4.84
CA GLY A 9 -11.58 8.23 -5.90
C GLY A 9 -10.13 8.26 -6.37
N GLU A 10 -9.80 9.23 -7.21
CA GLU A 10 -8.46 9.40 -7.76
C GLU A 10 -7.48 9.94 -6.70
N THR A 11 -6.26 9.43 -6.73
CA THR A 11 -5.13 9.84 -5.90
C THR A 11 -3.97 10.30 -6.79
N ASN A 12 -2.83 10.61 -6.20
CA ASN A 12 -1.60 10.90 -6.97
C ASN A 12 -1.16 9.71 -7.86
N VAL A 13 -1.62 8.49 -7.57
CA VAL A 13 -1.37 7.31 -8.42
C VAL A 13 -2.05 7.51 -9.77
N GLU A 14 -3.33 7.85 -9.78
CA GLU A 14 -4.12 8.05 -11.00
C GLU A 14 -3.69 9.31 -11.75
N GLN A 15 -3.22 10.33 -11.03
CA GLN A 15 -2.61 11.52 -11.66
C GLN A 15 -1.34 11.13 -12.43
N GLY A 16 -0.45 10.35 -11.82
CA GLY A 16 0.75 9.82 -12.48
C GLY A 16 0.42 8.91 -13.67
N PHE A 17 -0.62 8.09 -13.54
CA PHE A 17 -1.13 7.24 -14.62
C PHE A 17 -1.59 8.06 -15.83
N ARG A 18 -2.39 9.11 -15.61
CA ARG A 18 -2.85 10.01 -16.68
C ARG A 18 -1.70 10.79 -17.31
N ALA A 19 -0.82 11.35 -16.48
CA ALA A 19 0.32 12.13 -16.94
C ALA A 19 1.25 11.32 -17.86
N TYR A 20 1.40 10.02 -17.62
CA TYR A 20 2.16 9.14 -18.51
C TYR A 20 1.59 9.12 -19.94
N PHE A 21 0.26 8.93 -20.09
CA PHE A 21 -0.39 8.88 -21.39
C PHE A 21 -0.40 10.24 -22.09
N ASP A 22 -0.63 11.31 -21.34
CA ASP A 22 -0.62 12.69 -21.88
C ASP A 22 0.76 13.06 -22.44
N GLU A 23 1.83 12.79 -21.67
CA GLU A 23 3.21 13.09 -22.08
C GLU A 23 3.65 12.26 -23.30
N ASN A 24 3.18 11.02 -23.42
CA ASN A 24 3.47 10.16 -24.56
C ASN A 24 2.48 10.36 -25.73
N SER A 25 1.52 11.29 -25.61
CA SER A 25 0.48 11.55 -26.62
C SER A 25 -0.33 10.32 -26.99
N ILE A 26 -0.61 9.46 -26.01
CA ILE A 26 -1.42 8.24 -26.17
C ILE A 26 -2.84 8.53 -25.71
N PRO A 27 -3.84 8.54 -26.59
CA PRO A 27 -5.22 8.78 -26.21
C PRO A 27 -5.79 7.63 -25.38
N VAL A 28 -6.36 7.93 -24.21
CA VAL A 28 -7.03 6.95 -23.35
C VAL A 28 -8.42 7.44 -22.96
N ASP A 29 -9.39 6.54 -22.97
CA ASP A 29 -10.73 6.77 -22.47
C ASP A 29 -10.88 6.04 -21.11
N LEU A 30 -11.05 6.80 -20.01
CA LEU A 30 -11.07 6.28 -18.66
C LEU A 30 -12.47 6.37 -18.06
N THR A 31 -13.03 5.22 -17.72
CA THR A 31 -14.28 5.13 -16.96
C THR A 31 -13.96 4.80 -15.50
N ILE A 32 -14.37 5.69 -14.58
CA ILE A 32 -14.05 5.55 -13.14
C ILE A 32 -15.23 4.93 -12.39
N TYR A 33 -14.96 3.88 -11.65
CA TYR A 33 -15.85 3.23 -10.69
C TYR A 33 -15.27 3.39 -9.28
N ASP A 34 -15.80 4.35 -8.51
CA ASP A 34 -15.38 4.57 -7.12
C ASP A 34 -16.21 3.70 -6.17
N THR A 35 -15.57 2.83 -5.43
CA THR A 35 -16.24 2.01 -4.40
C THR A 35 -16.60 2.82 -3.16
N ALA A 36 -16.08 4.04 -3.01
CA ALA A 36 -16.28 4.88 -1.83
C ALA A 36 -15.95 4.15 -0.51
N ARG A 37 -14.88 3.36 -0.52
CA ARG A 37 -14.37 2.53 0.59
C ARG A 37 -15.30 1.37 1.01
N ASP A 38 -16.13 0.92 0.10
CA ASP A 38 -17.09 -0.17 0.33
C ASP A 38 -16.91 -1.29 -0.71
N LEU A 39 -16.27 -2.39 -0.30
CA LEU A 39 -16.04 -3.57 -1.15
C LEU A 39 -17.33 -4.25 -1.60
N SER A 40 -18.44 -4.08 -0.88
CA SER A 40 -19.73 -4.68 -1.25
C SER A 40 -20.26 -4.15 -2.59
N ARG A 41 -19.72 -3.02 -3.10
CA ARG A 41 -20.08 -2.44 -4.39
C ARG A 41 -19.39 -3.12 -5.58
N VAL A 42 -18.28 -3.86 -5.34
CA VAL A 42 -17.47 -4.45 -6.42
C VAL A 42 -18.27 -5.41 -7.31
N PRO A 43 -19.12 -6.31 -6.81
CA PRO A 43 -19.94 -7.18 -7.68
C PRO A 43 -20.80 -6.43 -8.67
N ALA A 44 -21.46 -5.35 -8.25
CA ALA A 44 -22.28 -4.53 -9.15
C ALA A 44 -21.42 -3.78 -10.19
N ILE A 45 -20.20 -3.39 -9.85
CA ILE A 45 -19.24 -2.78 -10.77
C ILE A 45 -18.78 -3.81 -11.82
N ILE A 46 -18.48 -5.04 -11.41
CA ILE A 46 -18.14 -6.14 -12.34
C ILE A 46 -19.28 -6.37 -13.34
N ASP A 47 -20.53 -6.35 -12.89
CA ASP A 47 -21.68 -6.48 -13.78
C ASP A 47 -21.80 -5.32 -14.77
N GLN A 48 -21.42 -4.11 -14.38
CA GLN A 48 -21.37 -2.96 -15.29
C GLN A 48 -20.25 -3.10 -16.32
N ILE A 49 -19.05 -3.51 -15.88
CA ILE A 49 -17.91 -3.78 -16.76
C ILE A 49 -18.25 -4.84 -17.81
N ARG A 50 -18.96 -5.92 -17.41
CA ARG A 50 -19.38 -6.98 -18.33
C ARG A 50 -20.43 -6.52 -19.36
N LYS A 51 -21.27 -5.54 -19.04
CA LYS A 51 -22.28 -4.99 -19.97
C LYS A 51 -21.68 -4.06 -21.03
N ASP A 52 -20.61 -3.35 -20.69
CA ASP A 52 -19.87 -2.45 -21.57
C ASP A 52 -18.37 -2.71 -21.40
N PRO A 53 -17.83 -3.80 -21.99
CA PRO A 53 -16.48 -4.25 -21.76
C PRO A 53 -15.44 -3.20 -22.20
N PRO A 54 -14.48 -2.84 -21.33
CA PRO A 54 -13.31 -2.06 -21.70
C PRO A 54 -12.25 -2.95 -22.38
N ASP A 55 -11.18 -2.33 -22.87
CA ASP A 55 -10.02 -3.05 -23.37
C ASP A 55 -9.15 -3.59 -22.20
N LEU A 56 -9.24 -2.95 -21.02
CA LEU A 56 -8.47 -3.31 -19.83
C LEU A 56 -9.18 -2.81 -18.55
N VAL A 57 -9.02 -3.57 -17.47
CA VAL A 57 -9.45 -3.17 -16.13
C VAL A 57 -8.25 -2.78 -15.27
N TYR A 58 -8.30 -1.59 -14.69
CA TYR A 58 -7.34 -1.12 -13.70
C TYR A 58 -7.96 -1.24 -12.30
N THR A 59 -7.21 -1.75 -11.31
CA THR A 59 -7.71 -1.93 -9.95
C THR A 59 -6.76 -1.34 -8.91
N TRP A 60 -7.33 -0.74 -7.87
CA TRP A 60 -6.58 -0.09 -6.80
C TRP A 60 -6.68 -0.84 -5.47
N GLY A 61 -5.53 -1.29 -4.94
CA GLY A 61 -5.42 -1.90 -3.62
C GLY A 61 -5.83 -3.36 -3.55
N THR A 62 -5.41 -4.03 -2.47
CA THR A 62 -5.54 -5.48 -2.29
C THR A 62 -6.99 -5.93 -2.29
N GLY A 63 -7.86 -5.28 -1.50
CA GLY A 63 -9.26 -5.70 -1.34
C GLY A 63 -10.05 -5.64 -2.66
N ILE A 64 -9.95 -4.53 -3.41
CA ILE A 64 -10.62 -4.40 -4.71
C ILE A 64 -10.05 -5.40 -5.70
N THR A 65 -8.72 -5.48 -5.82
CA THR A 65 -8.08 -6.38 -6.77
C THR A 65 -8.48 -7.83 -6.51
N SER A 66 -8.42 -8.29 -5.25
CA SER A 66 -8.88 -9.63 -4.87
C SER A 66 -10.35 -9.88 -5.24
N SER A 67 -11.22 -8.88 -5.01
CA SER A 67 -12.65 -9.00 -5.36
C SER A 67 -12.88 -9.05 -6.86
N VAL A 68 -12.10 -8.29 -7.65
CA VAL A 68 -12.23 -8.24 -9.11
C VAL A 68 -11.66 -9.50 -9.77
N VAL A 69 -10.49 -9.96 -9.35
CA VAL A 69 -9.78 -11.04 -10.06
C VAL A 69 -9.83 -12.39 -9.32
N GLY A 70 -10.25 -12.44 -8.05
CA GLY A 70 -10.17 -13.64 -7.21
C GLY A 70 -8.73 -13.99 -6.81
N LYS A 71 -8.54 -15.04 -6.03
CA LYS A 71 -7.22 -15.62 -5.74
C LYS A 71 -6.82 -16.56 -6.89
N TYR A 72 -5.52 -16.64 -7.21
CA TYR A 72 -5.01 -17.37 -8.39
C TYR A 72 -5.42 -18.86 -8.41
N ASP A 73 -5.62 -19.47 -7.24
CA ASP A 73 -6.00 -20.87 -7.02
C ASP A 73 -7.51 -21.08 -6.75
N ALA A 74 -8.28 -19.99 -6.68
CA ALA A 74 -9.70 -20.00 -6.35
C ALA A 74 -10.48 -18.95 -7.15
N VAL A 75 -10.25 -18.90 -8.48
CA VAL A 75 -10.95 -17.97 -9.38
C VAL A 75 -12.33 -18.52 -9.71
N ASP A 76 -13.36 -17.70 -9.55
CA ASP A 76 -14.74 -18.00 -10.00
C ASP A 76 -15.10 -17.07 -11.17
N PRO A 77 -15.18 -17.59 -12.42
CA PRO A 77 -15.53 -16.76 -13.58
C PRO A 77 -16.92 -16.10 -13.49
N ALA A 78 -17.82 -16.62 -12.63
CA ALA A 78 -19.12 -15.99 -12.42
C ALA A 78 -19.00 -14.69 -11.59
N GLN A 79 -18.00 -14.61 -10.72
CA GLN A 79 -17.79 -13.48 -9.81
C GLN A 79 -16.58 -12.61 -10.18
N ASN A 80 -15.58 -13.18 -10.86
CA ASN A 80 -14.31 -12.51 -11.16
C ASN A 80 -14.15 -12.21 -12.66
N ILE A 81 -13.37 -11.18 -12.97
CA ILE A 81 -12.94 -10.85 -14.34
C ILE A 81 -11.80 -11.80 -14.73
N THR A 82 -12.02 -12.62 -15.74
CA THR A 82 -11.06 -13.64 -16.23
C THR A 82 -10.70 -13.50 -17.71
N ASP A 83 -11.51 -12.76 -18.46
CA ASP A 83 -11.48 -12.60 -19.91
C ASP A 83 -10.92 -11.25 -20.37
N LEU A 84 -10.72 -10.30 -19.45
CA LEU A 84 -10.11 -9.00 -19.72
C LEU A 84 -8.73 -8.91 -19.05
N PRO A 85 -7.76 -8.19 -19.64
CA PRO A 85 -6.52 -7.85 -18.97
C PRO A 85 -6.78 -6.99 -17.74
N VAL A 86 -6.05 -7.26 -16.65
CA VAL A 86 -6.14 -6.50 -15.42
C VAL A 86 -4.75 -6.02 -15.01
N VAL A 87 -4.61 -4.71 -14.79
CA VAL A 87 -3.42 -4.11 -14.19
C VAL A 87 -3.79 -3.53 -12.84
N TYR A 88 -3.17 -4.03 -11.78
CA TYR A 88 -3.40 -3.51 -10.44
C TYR A 88 -2.30 -2.56 -9.98
N VAL A 89 -2.66 -1.67 -9.06
CA VAL A 89 -1.74 -0.82 -8.30
C VAL A 89 -2.01 -0.94 -6.82
N MET A 90 -1.05 -0.50 -6.00
CA MET A 90 -1.20 -0.39 -4.55
C MET A 90 -1.56 -1.72 -3.86
N VAL A 91 -1.17 -2.84 -4.46
CA VAL A 91 -1.21 -4.16 -3.83
C VAL A 91 0.15 -4.41 -3.18
N SER A 92 0.19 -4.52 -1.86
CA SER A 92 1.46 -4.58 -1.11
C SER A 92 2.10 -5.96 -1.08
N SER A 93 1.31 -7.03 -1.07
CA SER A 93 1.79 -8.41 -0.94
C SER A 93 1.07 -9.35 -1.94
N PRO A 94 1.20 -9.13 -3.27
CA PRO A 94 0.36 -9.80 -4.27
C PRO A 94 0.51 -11.33 -4.27
N TRP A 95 1.69 -11.85 -3.97
CA TRP A 95 1.93 -13.31 -3.92
C TRP A 95 1.31 -13.95 -2.67
N LYS A 96 1.40 -13.29 -1.50
CA LYS A 96 0.84 -13.80 -0.23
C LYS A 96 -0.67 -13.69 -0.18
N THR A 97 -1.23 -12.65 -0.78
CA THR A 97 -2.68 -12.48 -0.88
C THR A 97 -3.32 -13.30 -2.00
N GLY A 98 -2.51 -14.01 -2.79
CA GLY A 98 -2.98 -14.84 -3.90
C GLY A 98 -3.44 -14.05 -5.14
N ILE A 99 -3.16 -12.75 -5.21
CA ILE A 99 -3.47 -11.94 -6.39
C ILE A 99 -2.51 -12.28 -7.53
N ALA A 100 -1.21 -12.37 -7.26
CA ALA A 100 -0.22 -12.88 -8.19
C ALA A 100 0.04 -14.37 -7.95
N ALA A 101 0.26 -15.12 -9.02
CA ALA A 101 0.64 -16.52 -8.92
C ALA A 101 2.08 -16.67 -8.38
N PRO A 102 2.39 -17.78 -7.67
CA PRO A 102 3.76 -18.07 -7.23
C PRO A 102 4.73 -18.21 -8.40
N ALA A 103 6.02 -18.15 -8.09
CA ALA A 103 7.08 -18.35 -9.08
C ALA A 103 6.90 -19.68 -9.85
N GLY A 104 7.02 -19.62 -11.17
CA GLY A 104 6.82 -20.76 -12.07
C GLY A 104 5.36 -21.04 -12.46
N GLN A 105 4.43 -20.26 -11.96
CA GLN A 105 3.03 -20.24 -12.39
C GLN A 105 2.70 -18.87 -12.97
N SER A 106 1.85 -18.82 -13.98
CA SER A 106 1.38 -17.55 -14.54
C SER A 106 -0.11 -17.35 -14.28
N ARG A 107 -0.49 -16.08 -14.20
CA ARG A 107 -1.88 -15.67 -14.22
C ARG A 107 -2.13 -14.94 -15.53
N PRO A 108 -2.84 -15.54 -16.50
CA PRO A 108 -2.78 -15.11 -17.89
C PRO A 108 -3.31 -13.69 -18.14
N ASN A 109 -4.19 -13.20 -17.27
CA ASN A 109 -4.84 -11.90 -17.46
C ASN A 109 -4.46 -10.84 -16.43
N VAL A 110 -3.54 -11.10 -15.49
CA VAL A 110 -3.28 -10.18 -14.36
C VAL A 110 -1.80 -9.86 -14.24
N THR A 111 -1.48 -8.58 -14.19
CA THR A 111 -0.18 -8.04 -13.78
C THR A 111 -0.37 -6.77 -12.94
N GLY A 112 0.70 -6.13 -12.49
CA GLY A 112 0.56 -4.87 -11.76
C GLY A 112 1.85 -4.28 -11.21
N ALA A 113 1.67 -3.15 -10.50
CA ALA A 113 2.71 -2.41 -9.82
C ALA A 113 2.49 -2.43 -8.30
N THR A 114 3.47 -2.93 -7.56
CA THR A 114 3.50 -2.84 -6.10
C THR A 114 4.12 -1.50 -5.67
N HIS A 115 4.01 -1.17 -4.37
CA HIS A 115 4.42 0.15 -3.90
C HIS A 115 5.22 0.12 -2.58
N ILE A 116 5.46 -1.04 -2.01
CA ILE A 116 6.13 -1.16 -0.71
C ILE A 116 7.62 -1.39 -0.92
N ALA A 117 8.44 -0.56 -0.27
CA ALA A 117 9.88 -0.77 -0.20
C ALA A 117 10.20 -2.10 0.51
N PRO A 118 11.31 -2.79 0.19
CA PRO A 118 11.71 -3.99 0.89
C PRO A 118 11.78 -3.76 2.41
N LEU A 119 11.19 -4.67 3.20
CA LEU A 119 11.07 -4.50 4.66
C LEU A 119 12.42 -4.29 5.34
N ALA A 120 13.47 -5.02 4.92
CA ALA A 120 14.82 -4.83 5.44
C ALA A 120 15.35 -3.40 5.20
N ALA A 121 15.04 -2.81 4.04
CA ALA A 121 15.40 -1.42 3.76
C ALA A 121 14.65 -0.45 4.65
N GLN A 122 13.37 -0.71 4.95
CA GLN A 122 12.56 0.10 5.87
C GLN A 122 13.12 0.03 7.31
N ILE A 123 13.47 -1.16 7.80
CA ILE A 123 14.09 -1.32 9.13
C ILE A 123 15.44 -0.61 9.20
N ASN A 124 16.26 -0.71 8.15
CA ASN A 124 17.52 0.03 8.07
C ASN A 124 17.29 1.54 8.05
N ALA A 125 16.24 2.04 7.38
CA ALA A 125 15.85 3.44 7.38
C ALA A 125 15.44 3.93 8.78
N ILE A 126 14.70 3.13 9.54
CA ILE A 126 14.36 3.43 10.94
C ILE A 126 15.65 3.49 11.77
N ARG A 127 16.52 2.49 11.66
CA ARG A 127 17.76 2.39 12.44
C ARG A 127 18.79 3.47 12.07
N ALA A 128 18.77 3.96 10.83
CA ALA A 128 19.57 5.11 10.42
C ALA A 128 19.12 6.40 11.11
N TYR A 129 17.83 6.51 11.47
CA TYR A 129 17.31 7.65 12.22
C TYR A 129 17.61 7.54 13.72
N ARG A 130 17.34 6.37 14.31
CA ARG A 130 17.55 6.08 15.73
C ARG A 130 17.65 4.58 16.00
N PRO A 131 18.35 4.15 17.07
CA PRO A 131 18.30 2.76 17.51
C PRO A 131 16.85 2.30 17.74
N MET A 132 16.57 1.03 17.37
CA MET A 132 15.26 0.41 17.54
C MET A 132 15.45 -1.09 17.79
N ASP A 133 14.92 -1.54 18.94
CA ASP A 133 14.88 -2.93 19.36
C ASP A 133 13.45 -3.48 19.37
N LYS A 134 12.43 -2.61 19.57
CA LYS A 134 11.03 -2.98 19.63
C LYS A 134 10.18 -2.12 18.69
N LEU A 135 9.59 -2.77 17.69
CA LEU A 135 8.73 -2.16 16.69
C LEU A 135 7.25 -2.36 17.06
N GLY A 136 6.52 -1.30 17.38
CA GLY A 136 5.09 -1.35 17.66
C GLY A 136 4.27 -1.28 16.38
N VAL A 137 3.32 -2.19 16.18
CA VAL A 137 2.46 -2.23 14.98
C VAL A 137 1.01 -2.37 15.39
N VAL A 138 0.21 -1.35 15.12
CA VAL A 138 -1.26 -1.42 15.18
C VAL A 138 -1.77 -1.74 13.78
N TYR A 139 -2.63 -2.73 13.62
CA TYR A 139 -3.08 -3.16 12.30
C TYR A 139 -4.49 -3.75 12.31
N ASN A 140 -5.18 -3.68 11.17
CA ASN A 140 -6.45 -4.35 10.97
C ASN A 140 -6.24 -5.84 10.68
N SER A 141 -6.65 -6.69 11.61
CA SER A 141 -6.50 -8.16 11.48
C SER A 141 -7.43 -8.79 10.43
N ARG A 142 -8.31 -8.01 9.82
CA ARG A 142 -9.26 -8.45 8.78
C ARG A 142 -8.79 -8.09 7.36
N GLU A 143 -7.65 -7.41 7.23
CA GLU A 143 -7.03 -7.11 5.93
C GLU A 143 -5.87 -8.07 5.67
N ASP A 144 -5.98 -8.90 4.62
CA ASP A 144 -4.98 -9.93 4.26
C ASP A 144 -3.56 -9.33 4.09
N ASN A 145 -3.46 -8.13 3.50
CA ASN A 145 -2.18 -7.43 3.33
C ASN A 145 -1.58 -6.96 4.66
N SER A 146 -2.40 -6.51 5.60
CA SER A 146 -1.93 -6.06 6.93
C SER A 146 -1.42 -7.24 7.74
N VAL A 147 -2.18 -8.34 7.76
CA VAL A 147 -1.78 -9.60 8.41
C VAL A 147 -0.47 -10.13 7.81
N SER A 148 -0.37 -10.17 6.48
CA SER A 148 0.85 -10.62 5.78
C SER A 148 2.05 -9.74 6.12
N ASN A 149 1.87 -8.42 6.15
CA ASN A 149 2.95 -7.47 6.47
C ASN A 149 3.48 -7.67 7.90
N VAL A 150 2.59 -7.85 8.89
CA VAL A 150 2.99 -8.09 10.30
C VAL A 150 3.71 -9.44 10.44
N ALA A 151 3.26 -10.47 9.72
CA ALA A 151 3.94 -11.77 9.72
C ALA A 151 5.37 -11.66 9.16
N ASP A 152 5.54 -10.94 8.03
CA ASP A 152 6.86 -10.69 7.42
C ASP A 152 7.78 -9.88 8.33
N LEU A 153 7.26 -8.84 8.98
CA LEU A 153 8.02 -8.05 9.96
C LEU A 153 8.46 -8.91 11.15
N THR A 154 7.59 -9.81 11.61
CA THR A 154 7.90 -10.70 12.73
C THR A 154 9.01 -11.70 12.38
N GLU A 155 8.98 -12.24 11.15
CA GLU A 155 10.05 -13.11 10.64
C GLU A 155 11.36 -12.34 10.50
N LEU A 156 11.32 -11.18 9.85
CA LEU A 156 12.48 -10.30 9.70
C LEU A 156 13.03 -9.83 11.04
N GLY A 157 12.19 -9.64 12.06
CA GLY A 157 12.61 -9.30 13.41
C GLY A 157 13.51 -10.34 14.03
N ARG A 158 13.24 -11.64 13.79
CA ARG A 158 14.11 -12.73 14.25
C ARG A 158 15.46 -12.72 13.54
N GLU A 159 15.48 -12.38 12.24
CA GLU A 159 16.70 -12.32 11.43
C GLU A 159 17.57 -11.11 11.76
N MET A 160 16.94 -9.93 11.93
CA MET A 160 17.65 -8.67 12.13
C MET A 160 17.80 -8.26 13.60
N GLY A 161 17.32 -9.07 14.55
CA GLY A 161 17.45 -8.85 15.99
C GLY A 161 16.61 -7.67 16.49
N PHE A 162 15.29 -7.70 16.28
CA PHE A 162 14.31 -6.80 16.88
C PHE A 162 13.00 -7.53 17.18
N GLU A 163 12.24 -7.03 18.15
CA GLU A 163 10.94 -7.57 18.54
C GLU A 163 9.82 -6.79 17.85
N VAL A 164 8.82 -7.49 17.30
CA VAL A 164 7.58 -6.89 16.82
C VAL A 164 6.51 -7.01 17.89
N LEU A 165 6.06 -5.87 18.40
CA LEU A 165 4.94 -5.75 19.32
C LEU A 165 3.68 -5.50 18.47
N ALA A 166 2.94 -6.55 18.15
CA ALA A 166 1.75 -6.48 17.32
C ALA A 166 0.48 -6.22 18.17
N ALA A 167 -0.35 -5.28 17.74
CA ALA A 167 -1.64 -4.95 18.32
C ALA A 167 -2.73 -5.08 17.24
N PRO A 168 -3.33 -6.28 17.07
CA PRO A 168 -4.40 -6.51 16.11
C PRO A 168 -5.68 -5.80 16.55
N LEU A 169 -6.32 -5.10 15.63
CA LEU A 169 -7.67 -4.57 15.75
C LEU A 169 -8.65 -5.43 14.96
N GLY A 170 -9.91 -5.44 15.35
CA GLY A 170 -10.95 -6.17 14.61
C GLY A 170 -10.97 -7.69 14.87
N THR A 171 -10.40 -8.18 15.99
CA THR A 171 -10.41 -9.59 16.36
C THR A 171 -11.81 -10.09 16.73
N ASP A 172 -12.62 -9.24 17.35
CA ASP A 172 -13.96 -9.57 17.84
C ASP A 172 -15.09 -8.86 17.05
N GLY A 173 -14.75 -8.31 15.86
CA GLY A 173 -15.71 -7.57 15.02
C GLY A 173 -14.98 -6.62 14.06
N GLU A 174 -15.69 -5.66 13.48
CA GLU A 174 -15.07 -4.62 12.68
C GLU A 174 -14.28 -3.67 13.60
N PRO A 175 -13.02 -3.26 13.22
CA PRO A 175 -12.24 -2.33 14.01
C PRO A 175 -12.89 -0.94 14.02
N SER A 176 -12.80 -0.25 15.14
CA SER A 176 -13.26 1.12 15.28
C SER A 176 -12.08 2.09 15.49
N GLN A 177 -12.29 3.38 15.19
CA GLN A 177 -11.31 4.41 15.45
C GLN A 177 -10.91 4.48 16.93
N ASP A 178 -11.86 4.20 17.83
CA ASP A 178 -11.65 4.28 19.28
C ASP A 178 -10.73 3.16 19.81
N ASP A 179 -10.51 2.09 19.05
CA ASP A 179 -9.61 1.00 19.41
C ASP A 179 -8.12 1.40 19.26
N ILE A 180 -7.83 2.41 18.44
CA ILE A 180 -6.46 2.77 18.06
C ILE A 180 -5.66 3.33 19.25
N ALA A 181 -6.18 4.34 19.95
CA ALA A 181 -5.46 5.01 21.01
C ALA A 181 -5.13 4.08 22.22
N PRO A 182 -6.04 3.21 22.68
CA PRO A 182 -5.70 2.19 23.68
C PRO A 182 -4.63 1.21 23.22
N ALA A 183 -4.66 0.78 21.95
CA ALA A 183 -3.65 -0.11 21.37
C ALA A 183 -2.26 0.54 21.36
N VAL A 184 -2.16 1.81 20.95
CA VAL A 184 -0.90 2.58 20.99
C VAL A 184 -0.37 2.75 22.40
N ALA A 185 -1.24 3.07 23.38
CA ALA A 185 -0.84 3.20 24.77
C ALA A 185 -0.30 1.88 25.35
N GLU A 186 -0.90 0.75 24.99
CA GLU A 186 -0.41 -0.58 25.38
C GLU A 186 0.96 -0.91 24.75
N LEU A 187 1.18 -0.56 23.47
CA LEU A 187 2.48 -0.71 22.81
C LEU A 187 3.56 0.13 23.52
N ALA A 188 3.24 1.38 23.86
CA ALA A 188 4.14 2.25 24.64
C ALA A 188 4.49 1.64 25.99
N ARG A 189 3.48 1.11 26.73
CA ARG A 189 3.67 0.43 28.01
C ARG A 189 4.55 -0.82 27.91
N LYS A 190 4.51 -1.53 26.78
CA LYS A 190 5.38 -2.69 26.47
C LYS A 190 6.79 -2.27 26.04
N GLY A 191 7.03 -0.97 25.90
CA GLY A 191 8.33 -0.42 25.57
C GLY A 191 8.63 -0.41 24.07
N ALA A 192 7.63 -0.21 23.22
CA ALA A 192 7.88 0.07 21.82
C ALA A 192 8.77 1.31 21.66
N ASP A 193 9.76 1.24 20.77
CA ASP A 193 10.65 2.36 20.47
C ASP A 193 10.06 3.30 19.42
N ILE A 194 9.29 2.75 18.50
CA ILE A 194 8.68 3.44 17.39
C ILE A 194 7.44 2.68 16.91
N LEU A 195 6.44 3.40 16.40
CA LEU A 195 5.30 2.82 15.70
C LEU A 195 5.64 2.62 14.22
N TYR A 196 5.19 1.51 13.67
CA TYR A 196 5.27 1.22 12.24
C TYR A 196 3.87 1.23 11.65
N ILE A 197 3.66 2.05 10.63
CA ILE A 197 2.44 2.11 9.84
C ILE A 197 2.69 1.35 8.54
N GLY A 198 2.11 0.16 8.44
CA GLY A 198 2.15 -0.67 7.24
C GLY A 198 1.08 -0.28 6.22
N PRO A 199 1.01 -1.02 5.10
CA PRO A 199 -0.04 -0.86 4.10
C PRO A 199 -1.37 -1.41 4.63
N ASP A 200 -2.16 -0.57 5.25
CA ASP A 200 -3.41 -0.88 5.94
C ASP A 200 -4.45 0.21 5.64
N ASN A 201 -5.58 -0.17 5.03
CA ASN A 201 -6.59 0.82 4.63
C ASN A 201 -7.30 1.43 5.82
N PHE A 202 -7.57 0.63 6.87
CA PHE A 202 -8.21 1.13 8.08
C PHE A 202 -7.30 2.12 8.81
N ILE A 203 -6.06 1.74 9.07
CA ILE A 203 -5.07 2.62 9.71
C ILE A 203 -4.79 3.86 8.85
N GLY A 204 -4.67 3.70 7.52
CA GLY A 204 -4.51 4.83 6.60
C GLY A 204 -5.66 5.84 6.63
N ASN A 205 -6.90 5.39 6.87
CA ASN A 205 -8.05 6.27 7.06
C ASN A 205 -7.99 7.04 8.39
N TYR A 206 -7.41 6.43 9.43
CA TYR A 206 -7.30 6.98 10.78
C TYR A 206 -5.85 7.28 11.19
N ARG A 207 -4.96 7.54 10.21
CA ARG A 207 -3.54 7.78 10.42
C ARG A 207 -3.23 8.88 11.46
N ASP A 208 -4.05 9.95 11.47
CA ASP A 208 -3.87 11.03 12.44
C ASP A 208 -4.22 10.59 13.86
N THR A 209 -5.27 9.78 14.03
CA THR A 209 -5.62 9.19 15.33
C THR A 209 -4.47 8.33 15.87
N LEU A 210 -3.84 7.51 15.02
CA LEU A 210 -2.71 6.68 15.42
C LEU A 210 -1.48 7.53 15.76
N THR A 211 -1.13 8.49 14.93
CA THR A 211 0.05 9.33 15.15
C THR A 211 -0.13 10.29 16.34
N ASP A 212 -1.34 10.82 16.55
CA ASP A 212 -1.64 11.66 17.73
C ASP A 212 -1.59 10.84 19.03
N ALA A 213 -2.09 9.59 18.99
CA ALA A 213 -1.91 8.66 20.11
C ALA A 213 -0.42 8.36 20.34
N GLY A 214 0.38 8.20 19.28
CA GLY A 214 1.83 8.09 19.35
C GLY A 214 2.45 9.28 20.06
N PHE A 215 2.12 10.51 19.65
CA PHE A 215 2.62 11.73 20.29
C PHE A 215 2.26 11.80 21.76
N ALA A 216 1.03 11.44 22.14
CA ALA A 216 0.58 11.44 23.53
C ALA A 216 1.39 10.46 24.41
N ASN A 217 1.96 9.43 23.80
CA ASN A 217 2.77 8.40 24.47
C ASN A 217 4.29 8.54 24.20
N GLY A 218 4.74 9.63 23.57
CA GLY A 218 6.15 9.87 23.25
C GLY A 218 6.73 8.97 22.16
N LEU A 219 5.87 8.32 21.36
CA LEU A 219 6.27 7.44 20.25
C LEU A 219 6.23 8.19 18.92
N ALA A 220 7.32 8.10 18.18
CA ALA A 220 7.35 8.47 16.77
C ALA A 220 6.67 7.39 15.91
N ALA A 221 6.21 7.76 14.72
CA ALA A 221 5.72 6.82 13.72
C ALA A 221 6.59 6.83 12.47
N PHE A 222 6.95 5.65 11.99
CA PHE A 222 7.47 5.39 10.64
C PHE A 222 6.32 4.92 9.76
N SER A 223 6.31 5.32 8.49
CA SER A 223 5.36 4.80 7.51
C SER A 223 6.03 4.12 6.32
N ALA A 224 5.44 3.01 5.89
CA ALA A 224 5.78 2.31 4.65
C ALA A 224 5.11 2.93 3.41
N THR A 225 4.17 3.86 3.61
CA THR A 225 3.32 4.48 2.60
C THR A 225 3.42 6.01 2.64
N GLU A 226 3.24 6.65 1.47
CA GLU A 226 3.58 8.07 1.26
C GLU A 226 2.66 9.02 2.04
N LEU A 227 1.34 8.74 2.05
CA LEU A 227 0.34 9.68 2.55
C LEU A 227 0.41 9.91 4.06
N GLU A 228 0.80 8.92 4.83
CA GLU A 228 0.91 9.00 6.28
C GLU A 228 2.02 9.96 6.72
N VAL A 229 3.03 10.16 5.85
CA VAL A 229 4.08 11.16 6.08
C VAL A 229 3.70 12.51 5.45
N ARG A 230 3.15 12.53 4.21
CA ARG A 230 2.86 13.78 3.50
C ARG A 230 1.63 14.50 4.01
N ASP A 231 0.56 13.77 4.26
CA ASP A 231 -0.76 14.31 4.62
C ASP A 231 -1.13 13.99 6.08
N GLY A 232 -0.34 13.14 6.75
CA GLY A 232 -0.51 12.76 8.14
C GLY A 232 0.66 13.25 9.00
N HIS A 233 0.79 12.70 10.20
CA HIS A 233 1.79 13.10 11.18
C HIS A 233 2.90 12.06 11.40
N ALA A 234 3.04 11.05 10.53
CA ALA A 234 4.17 10.12 10.61
C ALA A 234 5.49 10.89 10.45
N MET A 235 6.45 10.64 11.36
CA MET A 235 7.68 11.42 11.44
C MET A 235 8.65 11.13 10.30
N LEU A 236 8.70 9.87 9.85
CA LEU A 236 9.58 9.44 8.77
C LEU A 236 8.96 8.30 7.97
N GLY A 237 9.46 8.07 6.77
CA GLY A 237 9.05 6.97 5.91
C GLY A 237 10.06 6.65 4.83
N LEU A 238 10.07 5.41 4.37
CA LEU A 238 10.76 4.98 3.16
C LEU A 238 9.71 4.48 2.18
N VAL A 239 9.37 5.31 1.20
CA VAL A 239 8.12 5.18 0.45
C VAL A 239 8.32 5.21 -1.06
N SER A 240 7.46 4.52 -1.79
CA SER A 240 7.24 4.77 -3.21
C SER A 240 6.44 6.06 -3.40
N ARG A 241 6.88 6.90 -4.34
CA ARG A 241 6.09 8.05 -4.76
C ARG A 241 4.88 7.55 -5.54
N TYR A 242 3.69 7.87 -5.08
CA TYR A 242 2.43 7.39 -5.66
C TYR A 242 2.30 7.73 -7.15
N GLU A 243 2.70 8.94 -7.53
CA GLU A 243 2.73 9.36 -8.94
C GLU A 243 3.59 8.40 -9.80
N LEU A 244 4.76 7.99 -9.30
CA LEU A 244 5.65 7.09 -10.04
C LEU A 244 5.11 5.66 -10.12
N VAL A 245 4.37 5.20 -9.10
CA VAL A 245 3.66 3.91 -9.15
C VAL A 245 2.59 3.94 -10.25
N GLY A 246 1.86 5.06 -10.36
CA GLY A 246 0.88 5.26 -11.44
C GLY A 246 1.52 5.22 -12.82
N ARG A 247 2.67 5.87 -13.01
CA ARG A 247 3.44 5.84 -14.27
C ARG A 247 3.92 4.43 -14.61
N LEU A 248 4.41 3.67 -13.62
CA LEU A 248 4.80 2.27 -13.81
C LEU A 248 3.61 1.40 -14.25
N ALA A 249 2.43 1.61 -13.67
CA ALA A 249 1.23 0.91 -14.09
C ALA A 249 0.80 1.30 -15.52
N ALA A 250 0.90 2.58 -15.87
CA ALA A 250 0.59 3.07 -17.20
C ALA A 250 1.50 2.46 -18.27
N SER A 251 2.80 2.31 -17.99
CA SER A 251 3.73 1.65 -18.93
C SER A 251 3.36 0.17 -19.15
N LYS A 252 2.84 -0.53 -18.13
CA LYS A 252 2.33 -1.91 -18.29
C LYS A 252 1.07 -1.96 -19.14
N VAL A 253 0.19 -0.97 -18.96
CA VAL A 253 -1.01 -0.83 -19.81
C VAL A 253 -0.64 -0.58 -21.27
N GLU A 254 0.38 0.26 -21.54
CA GLU A 254 0.91 0.48 -22.89
C GLU A 254 1.44 -0.82 -23.48
N GLN A 255 2.27 -1.58 -22.76
CA GLN A 255 2.76 -2.89 -23.21
C GLN A 255 1.61 -3.86 -23.58
N ILE A 256 0.52 -3.85 -22.81
CA ILE A 256 -0.63 -4.72 -23.09
C ILE A 256 -1.43 -4.23 -24.29
N LEU A 257 -1.84 -2.97 -24.31
CA LEU A 257 -2.82 -2.46 -25.27
C LEU A 257 -2.20 -2.00 -26.58
N ILE A 258 -0.93 -1.60 -26.60
CA ILE A 258 -0.23 -1.08 -27.79
C ILE A 258 0.74 -2.10 -28.32
N ASP A 259 1.61 -2.66 -27.47
CA ASP A 259 2.62 -3.62 -27.89
C ASP A 259 2.07 -5.05 -28.00
N GLY A 260 0.87 -5.31 -27.47
CA GLY A 260 0.20 -6.61 -27.54
C GLY A 260 0.83 -7.70 -26.67
N ILE A 261 1.58 -7.29 -25.62
CA ILE A 261 2.24 -8.22 -24.68
C ILE A 261 1.19 -8.78 -23.73
N SER A 262 1.18 -10.09 -23.51
CA SER A 262 0.28 -10.73 -22.56
C SER A 262 0.60 -10.26 -21.12
N PRO A 263 -0.42 -9.97 -20.27
CA PRO A 263 -0.17 -9.68 -18.86
C PRO A 263 0.66 -10.76 -18.15
N ALA A 264 0.57 -12.02 -18.58
CA ALA A 264 1.36 -13.12 -18.03
C ALA A 264 2.88 -12.97 -18.25
N ASP A 265 3.28 -12.25 -19.29
CA ASP A 265 4.68 -12.04 -19.67
C ASP A 265 5.23 -10.71 -19.13
N ILE A 266 4.39 -9.89 -18.49
CA ILE A 266 4.77 -8.64 -17.85
C ILE A 266 4.97 -8.88 -16.35
N PRO A 267 6.19 -8.72 -15.82
CA PRO A 267 6.47 -8.99 -14.40
C PRO A 267 5.69 -8.05 -13.48
N VAL A 268 5.33 -8.55 -12.32
CA VAL A 268 4.88 -7.73 -11.20
C VAL A 268 6.11 -7.04 -10.59
N GLU A 269 6.11 -5.73 -10.53
CA GLU A 269 7.27 -4.92 -10.13
C GLU A 269 6.91 -3.86 -9.11
N THR A 270 7.90 -3.41 -8.38
CA THR A 270 7.88 -2.16 -7.61
C THR A 270 8.87 -1.17 -8.22
N LEU A 271 8.89 0.06 -7.71
CA LEU A 271 9.90 1.04 -8.10
C LEU A 271 11.30 0.61 -7.63
N ASP A 272 12.33 0.96 -8.41
CA ASP A 272 13.74 0.71 -8.05
C ASP A 272 14.29 1.73 -7.04
N ARG A 273 13.58 2.85 -6.86
CA ARG A 273 14.00 3.94 -5.97
C ARG A 273 12.86 4.32 -5.05
N PHE A 274 13.21 4.52 -3.76
CA PHE A 274 12.30 4.92 -2.71
C PHE A 274 12.73 6.28 -2.15
N SER A 275 11.75 7.12 -1.80
CA SER A 275 12.01 8.40 -1.14
C SER A 275 12.08 8.19 0.37
N TYR A 276 13.15 8.70 0.99
CA TYR A 276 13.23 8.82 2.43
C TYR A 276 12.61 10.16 2.82
N LEU A 277 11.46 10.10 3.48
CA LEU A 277 10.72 11.30 3.90
C LEU A 277 10.93 11.57 5.38
N ILE A 278 11.08 12.84 5.76
CA ILE A 278 11.16 13.29 7.16
C ILE A 278 10.22 14.48 7.34
N ARG A 279 9.26 14.35 8.27
CA ARG A 279 8.39 15.46 8.68
C ARG A 279 8.97 16.18 9.89
N LEU A 280 9.44 17.43 9.69
CA LEU A 280 10.09 18.21 10.75
C LEU A 280 9.14 18.64 11.86
N SER A 281 7.88 18.95 11.54
CA SER A 281 6.88 19.30 12.56
C SER A 281 6.72 18.19 13.60
N SER A 282 6.66 16.92 13.16
CA SER A 282 6.59 15.73 14.03
C SER A 282 7.89 15.52 14.82
N ALA A 283 9.04 15.67 14.16
CA ALA A 283 10.35 15.58 14.80
C ALA A 283 10.54 16.63 15.90
N ARG A 284 10.12 17.89 15.66
CA ARG A 284 10.15 18.98 16.65
C ARG A 284 9.22 18.68 17.84
N LYS A 285 8.00 18.19 17.56
CA LYS A 285 6.99 17.86 18.60
C LYS A 285 7.53 16.82 19.58
N LEU A 286 8.23 15.81 19.06
CA LEU A 286 8.84 14.74 19.86
C LEU A 286 10.27 15.05 20.35
N LYS A 287 10.88 16.15 19.90
CA LYS A 287 12.31 16.50 20.12
C LYS A 287 13.26 15.39 19.63
N LEU A 288 12.89 14.71 18.57
CA LEU A 288 13.64 13.65 17.90
C LEU A 288 14.15 14.18 16.54
N TYR A 289 15.28 14.87 16.56
CA TYR A 289 15.83 15.49 15.35
C TYR A 289 16.59 14.48 14.49
N PRO A 290 16.51 14.59 13.15
CA PRO A 290 17.24 13.69 12.25
C PRO A 290 18.75 13.88 12.40
N PRO A 291 19.54 12.78 12.28
CA PRO A 291 20.98 12.88 12.07
C PRO A 291 21.30 13.71 10.82
N LEU A 292 22.37 14.53 10.88
CA LEU A 292 22.75 15.41 9.76
C LEU A 292 23.00 14.63 8.47
N SER A 293 23.59 13.44 8.56
CA SER A 293 23.86 12.57 7.42
C SER A 293 22.60 12.12 6.65
N LEU A 294 21.41 12.12 7.30
CA LEU A 294 20.16 11.81 6.59
C LEU A 294 19.66 12.98 5.75
N LEU A 295 19.98 14.22 6.15
CA LEU A 295 19.50 15.42 5.46
C LEU A 295 20.12 15.59 4.08
N ASP A 296 21.22 14.89 3.78
CA ASP A 296 21.89 14.93 2.48
C ASP A 296 21.06 14.27 1.37
N TYR A 297 20.16 13.34 1.72
CA TYR A 297 19.35 12.58 0.74
C TYR A 297 17.88 12.46 1.09
N ALA A 298 17.48 12.84 2.29
CA ALA A 298 16.08 12.81 2.69
C ALA A 298 15.31 14.00 2.11
N GLU A 299 14.09 13.76 1.67
CA GLU A 299 13.12 14.81 1.40
C GLU A 299 12.52 15.27 2.74
N VAL A 300 12.72 16.53 3.05
CA VAL A 300 12.25 17.15 4.29
C VAL A 300 10.93 17.83 4.04
N ILE A 301 9.92 17.51 4.87
CA ILE A 301 8.56 18.05 4.84
C ILE A 301 8.33 18.86 6.12
N GLU A 302 7.68 20.01 6.00
CA GLU A 302 7.33 20.86 7.15
C GLU A 302 6.17 20.28 7.99
#